data_5548b3909a07375f130aec137e1d277c
#
_entry.id   5548b3909a07375f130aec137e1d277c
#
_cell.length_a   1.000
_cell.length_b   1.000
_cell.length_c   1.000
_cell.angle_alpha   90.00
_cell.angle_beta   90.00
_cell.angle_gamma   90.00
#
_symmetry.space_group_name_H-M   'P 1'
#
loop_
_entity.id
_entity.type
_entity.pdbx_description
1 polymer ?
#
loop_
_entity_poly.entity_id
_entity_poly.type
_entity_poly.pdbx_seq_one_letter_code
_entity_poly.pdbx_strand_id
1 'polypeptide(L)'
;MINILLDLDQTLISAEVLQEDEDDIDEEYEEEIYDIDEYKMKAINFDFENMDNYYVIFARPGLQKFLDFLFANFNVSVWTAASKDYAMFIIEKMILMNKPDRKLDYVFCSYHCKITDKVKNGTKDLSILWDKYKLPGYNKNNTYILDDYDEVYETQPHNCIIAEPFYFTHEGSENDQFLGKLTNKLKKLKKRMSRNDDGSITKILNED
;
A
#
# COMPACT_ATOMS: atom_id res chain seq x y z
N MET A 1 8.74 10.70 -15.74
CA MET A 1 7.45 10.50 -15.04
C MET A 1 7.78 10.05 -13.62
N ILE A 2 6.93 10.32 -12.64
CA ILE A 2 7.11 9.82 -11.26
C ILE A 2 6.56 8.41 -11.18
N ASN A 3 7.28 7.54 -10.46
CA ASN A 3 6.88 6.18 -10.16
C ASN A 3 6.43 6.11 -8.70
N ILE A 4 5.26 5.53 -8.45
CA ILE A 4 4.72 5.31 -7.11
C ILE A 4 4.49 3.82 -6.91
N LEU A 5 5.18 3.25 -5.91
CA LEU A 5 4.93 1.90 -5.45
C LEU A 5 3.95 1.97 -4.28
N LEU A 6 3.00 1.07 -4.25
CA LEU A 6 1.96 0.98 -3.24
C LEU A 6 2.19 -0.26 -2.39
N ASP A 7 2.30 -0.07 -1.09
CA ASP A 7 2.04 -1.15 -0.16
C ASP A 7 0.54 -1.45 -0.10
N LEU A 8 0.15 -2.59 0.45
CA LEU A 8 -1.23 -3.05 0.52
C LEU A 8 -1.77 -3.00 1.96
N ASP A 9 -1.28 -3.90 2.81
CA ASP A 9 -1.79 -4.12 4.16
C ASP A 9 -1.52 -2.91 5.05
N GLN A 10 -2.47 -2.53 5.87
CA GLN A 10 -2.50 -1.34 6.71
C GLN A 10 -2.25 0.00 5.97
N THR A 11 -1.90 -0.03 4.70
CA THR A 11 -1.73 1.18 3.86
C THR A 11 -2.98 1.48 3.03
N LEU A 12 -3.43 0.55 2.22
CA LEU A 12 -4.59 0.69 1.32
C LEU A 12 -5.80 -0.15 1.76
N ILE A 13 -5.55 -1.20 2.52
CA ILE A 13 -6.53 -2.17 2.98
C ILE A 13 -6.26 -2.57 4.43
N SER A 14 -7.27 -3.18 5.07
CA SER A 14 -7.16 -3.96 6.30
C SER A 14 -7.72 -5.35 6.03
N ALA A 15 -6.96 -6.39 6.33
CA ALA A 15 -7.39 -7.78 6.20
C ALA A 15 -7.61 -8.38 7.58
N GLU A 16 -8.77 -9.01 7.75
CA GLU A 16 -9.16 -9.69 8.99
C GLU A 16 -9.26 -11.20 8.73
N VAL A 17 -8.68 -11.98 9.62
CA VAL A 17 -8.67 -13.45 9.52
C VAL A 17 -10.06 -13.98 9.94
N LEU A 18 -10.64 -14.86 9.13
CA LEU A 18 -11.92 -15.52 9.44
C LEU A 18 -11.76 -16.92 10.02
N GLN A 19 -10.68 -17.60 9.66
CA GLN A 19 -10.39 -18.97 10.08
C GLN A 19 -8.89 -19.09 10.35
N GLU A 20 -8.57 -19.69 11.47
CA GLU A 20 -7.21 -20.18 11.72
C GLU A 20 -7.07 -21.55 11.04
N ASP A 21 -5.98 -21.79 10.32
CA ASP A 21 -5.60 -23.13 9.93
C ASP A 21 -5.27 -23.92 11.19
N GLU A 22 -5.97 -25.05 11.43
CA GLU A 22 -5.80 -25.89 12.63
C GLU A 22 -4.35 -26.37 12.84
N ASP A 23 -3.50 -26.27 11.80
CA ASP A 23 -2.10 -26.71 11.81
C ASP A 23 -1.09 -25.61 12.21
N ASP A 24 -1.49 -24.34 12.30
CA ASP A 24 -0.60 -23.18 12.57
C ASP A 24 -0.79 -22.55 13.96
N ILE A 25 -1.37 -23.28 14.92
CA ILE A 25 -1.50 -22.79 16.29
C ILE A 25 -0.13 -22.85 16.98
N ASP A 26 0.72 -21.87 16.66
CA ASP A 26 1.82 -21.50 17.55
C ASP A 26 1.21 -20.79 18.78
N GLU A 27 1.25 -21.43 19.93
CA GLU A 27 0.66 -20.97 21.20
C GLU A 27 1.13 -19.56 21.66
N GLU A 28 1.96 -18.87 20.88
CA GLU A 28 2.58 -17.58 21.23
C GLU A 28 1.93 -16.36 20.55
N TYR A 29 1.05 -16.56 19.56
CA TYR A 29 0.31 -15.48 18.91
C TYR A 29 -1.18 -15.82 18.87
N GLU A 30 -1.95 -15.34 19.84
CA GLU A 30 -3.40 -15.23 19.74
C GLU A 30 -3.72 -14.12 18.71
N GLU A 31 -3.76 -14.46 17.42
CA GLU A 31 -4.40 -13.56 16.44
C GLU A 31 -5.89 -13.48 16.80
N GLU A 32 -6.40 -12.28 17.01
CA GLU A 32 -7.83 -12.08 17.29
C GLU A 32 -8.62 -12.51 16.05
N ILE A 33 -9.33 -13.65 16.16
CA ILE A 33 -10.23 -14.10 15.10
C ILE A 33 -11.31 -13.05 14.91
N TYR A 34 -11.46 -12.60 13.66
CA TYR A 34 -12.47 -11.62 13.31
C TYR A 34 -13.88 -12.17 13.53
N ASP A 35 -14.61 -11.65 14.53
CA ASP A 35 -16.04 -11.93 14.73
C ASP A 35 -16.88 -11.08 13.77
N ILE A 36 -17.29 -11.70 12.67
CA ILE A 36 -18.06 -11.03 11.64
C ILE A 36 -19.40 -10.49 12.16
N ASP A 37 -19.99 -11.11 13.18
CA ASP A 37 -21.26 -10.66 13.74
C ASP A 37 -21.07 -9.38 14.58
N GLU A 38 -19.96 -9.26 15.31
CA GLU A 38 -19.62 -8.05 16.07
C GLU A 38 -19.43 -6.83 15.16
N TYR A 39 -18.73 -7.00 14.05
CA TYR A 39 -18.41 -5.91 13.13
C TYR A 39 -19.36 -5.77 11.94
N LYS A 40 -20.42 -6.58 11.87
CA LYS A 40 -21.34 -6.60 10.73
C LYS A 40 -21.92 -5.24 10.36
N MET A 41 -22.32 -4.47 11.36
CA MET A 41 -22.88 -3.13 11.14
C MET A 41 -21.81 -2.12 10.68
N LYS A 42 -20.56 -2.31 11.10
CA LYS A 42 -19.45 -1.48 10.67
C LYS A 42 -19.04 -1.81 9.24
N ALA A 43 -19.00 -3.09 8.89
CA ALA A 43 -18.62 -3.58 7.57
C ALA A 43 -19.48 -3.00 6.43
N ILE A 44 -20.74 -2.67 6.68
CA ILE A 44 -21.65 -2.06 5.69
C ILE A 44 -21.08 -0.73 5.14
N ASN A 45 -20.23 -0.04 5.89
CA ASN A 45 -19.68 1.25 5.51
C ASN A 45 -18.42 1.14 4.62
N PHE A 46 -17.97 -0.09 4.31
CA PHE A 46 -16.75 -0.34 3.55
C PHE A 46 -17.02 -1.15 2.29
N ASP A 47 -16.23 -0.89 1.25
CA ASP A 47 -16.05 -1.86 0.19
C ASP A 47 -15.15 -2.98 0.73
N PHE A 48 -15.53 -4.23 0.56
CA PHE A 48 -14.75 -5.38 1.01
C PHE A 48 -14.84 -6.56 0.04
N GLU A 49 -13.86 -7.44 0.13
CA GLU A 49 -13.79 -8.71 -0.60
C GLU A 49 -13.53 -9.87 0.37
N ASN A 50 -14.10 -11.03 0.07
CA ASN A 50 -13.87 -12.26 0.81
C ASN A 50 -12.92 -13.14 0.00
N MET A 51 -11.79 -13.48 0.57
CA MET A 51 -10.79 -14.37 0.00
C MET A 51 -10.98 -15.77 0.56
N ASP A 52 -11.80 -16.58 -0.13
CA ASP A 52 -12.01 -18.01 0.11
C ASP A 52 -12.39 -18.38 1.57
N ASN A 53 -13.01 -17.45 2.31
CA ASN A 53 -13.32 -17.53 3.74
C ASN A 53 -12.11 -17.59 4.69
N TYR A 54 -10.90 -17.36 4.21
CA TYR A 54 -9.74 -17.18 5.08
C TYR A 54 -9.62 -15.73 5.54
N TYR A 55 -9.80 -14.77 4.60
CA TYR A 55 -9.70 -13.33 4.90
C TYR A 55 -10.94 -12.58 4.45
N VAL A 56 -11.35 -11.59 5.24
CA VAL A 56 -12.16 -10.47 4.75
C VAL A 56 -11.27 -9.24 4.64
N ILE A 57 -11.22 -8.65 3.46
CA ILE A 57 -10.29 -7.57 3.10
C ILE A 57 -11.10 -6.30 2.89
N PHE A 58 -10.91 -5.31 3.76
CA PHE A 58 -11.63 -4.03 3.74
C PHE A 58 -10.80 -2.95 3.05
N ALA A 59 -11.41 -2.26 2.10
CA ALA A 59 -10.79 -1.13 1.43
C ALA A 59 -10.72 0.10 2.35
N ARG A 60 -9.57 0.76 2.42
CA ARG A 60 -9.44 2.05 3.08
C ARG A 60 -10.38 3.08 2.42
N PRO A 61 -11.11 3.91 3.19
CA PRO A 61 -12.03 4.88 2.64
C PRO A 61 -11.41 5.77 1.56
N GLY A 62 -12.10 5.86 0.43
CA GLY A 62 -11.64 6.66 -0.71
C GLY A 62 -10.66 5.96 -1.66
N LEU A 63 -10.34 4.67 -1.44
CA LEU A 63 -9.38 3.90 -2.23
C LEU A 63 -9.60 4.04 -3.74
N GLN A 64 -10.82 3.84 -4.21
CA GLN A 64 -11.08 3.84 -5.66
C GLN A 64 -10.83 5.20 -6.32
N LYS A 65 -11.19 6.30 -5.64
CA LYS A 65 -10.92 7.67 -6.13
C LYS A 65 -9.42 7.99 -6.13
N PHE A 66 -8.71 7.51 -5.12
CA PHE A 66 -7.26 7.65 -5.02
C PHE A 66 -6.56 6.90 -6.16
N LEU A 67 -6.93 5.66 -6.42
CA LEU A 67 -6.36 4.84 -7.49
C LEU A 67 -6.65 5.44 -8.88
N ASP A 68 -7.88 5.88 -9.15
CA ASP A 68 -8.21 6.55 -10.43
C ASP A 68 -7.31 7.78 -10.65
N PHE A 69 -7.06 8.55 -9.59
CA PHE A 69 -6.12 9.67 -9.66
C PHE A 69 -4.68 9.23 -9.90
N LEU A 70 -4.21 8.19 -9.20
CA LEU A 70 -2.83 7.71 -9.34
C LEU A 70 -2.56 7.20 -10.75
N PHE A 71 -3.37 6.28 -11.25
CA PHE A 71 -3.19 5.69 -12.58
C PHE A 71 -3.29 6.72 -13.71
N ALA A 72 -4.08 7.78 -13.54
CA ALA A 72 -4.16 8.87 -14.53
C ALA A 72 -2.93 9.80 -14.52
N ASN A 73 -2.05 9.75 -13.51
CA ASN A 73 -1.03 10.78 -13.33
C ASN A 73 0.39 10.25 -13.10
N PHE A 74 0.56 8.99 -12.73
CA PHE A 74 1.83 8.40 -12.33
C PHE A 74 2.00 7.00 -12.94
N ASN A 75 3.23 6.50 -12.99
CA ASN A 75 3.47 5.07 -13.14
C ASN A 75 3.22 4.40 -11.78
N VAL A 76 2.37 3.39 -11.75
CA VAL A 76 1.96 2.73 -10.52
C VAL A 76 2.47 1.30 -10.51
N SER A 77 3.07 0.91 -9.40
CA SER A 77 3.49 -0.45 -9.10
C SER A 77 2.99 -0.85 -7.71
N VAL A 78 3.02 -2.13 -7.40
CA VAL A 78 2.73 -2.65 -6.05
C VAL A 78 3.99 -3.28 -5.48
N TRP A 79 4.24 -3.05 -4.18
CA TRP A 79 5.24 -3.78 -3.43
C TRP A 79 4.71 -4.09 -2.03
N THR A 80 4.36 -5.34 -1.79
CA THR A 80 3.88 -5.82 -0.49
C THR A 80 4.83 -6.86 0.12
N ALA A 81 4.81 -6.99 1.43
CA ALA A 81 5.48 -8.06 2.16
C ALA A 81 4.69 -9.39 2.15
N ALA A 82 3.44 -9.36 1.68
CA ALA A 82 2.57 -10.52 1.61
C ALA A 82 2.98 -11.54 0.53
N SER A 83 2.35 -12.71 0.57
CA SER A 83 2.52 -13.76 -0.42
C SER A 83 2.04 -13.32 -1.81
N LYS A 84 2.52 -14.00 -2.85
CA LYS A 84 2.13 -13.69 -4.23
C LYS A 84 0.63 -13.90 -4.45
N ASP A 85 0.07 -14.97 -3.95
CA ASP A 85 -1.34 -15.34 -4.24
C ASP A 85 -2.30 -14.37 -3.55
N TYR A 86 -2.01 -13.99 -2.31
CA TYR A 86 -2.73 -12.96 -1.58
C TYR A 86 -2.64 -11.60 -2.30
N ALA A 87 -1.44 -11.18 -2.67
CA ALA A 87 -1.24 -9.92 -3.39
C ALA A 87 -2.01 -9.89 -4.72
N MET A 88 -1.98 -10.98 -5.50
CA MET A 88 -2.68 -11.06 -6.78
C MET A 88 -4.20 -10.99 -6.62
N PHE A 89 -4.76 -11.60 -5.57
CA PHE A 89 -6.18 -11.47 -5.25
C PHE A 89 -6.57 -10.00 -5.03
N ILE A 90 -5.85 -9.29 -4.16
CA ILE A 90 -6.12 -7.87 -3.88
C ILE A 90 -5.95 -7.01 -5.13
N ILE A 91 -4.89 -7.24 -5.90
CA ILE A 91 -4.64 -6.51 -7.14
C ILE A 91 -5.80 -6.67 -8.11
N GLU A 92 -6.26 -7.89 -8.32
CA GLU A 92 -7.36 -8.17 -9.24
C GLU A 92 -8.68 -7.56 -8.75
N LYS A 93 -9.04 -7.81 -7.48
CA LYS A 93 -10.35 -7.48 -6.94
C LYS A 93 -10.48 -6.02 -6.53
N MET A 94 -9.43 -5.41 -5.98
CA MET A 94 -9.53 -4.11 -5.33
C MET A 94 -8.71 -3.00 -6.04
N ILE A 95 -7.60 -3.35 -6.70
CA ILE A 95 -6.74 -2.35 -7.36
C ILE A 95 -7.14 -2.16 -8.82
N LEU A 96 -7.12 -3.22 -9.62
CA LEU A 96 -7.39 -3.14 -11.06
C LEU A 96 -8.89 -3.16 -11.38
N MET A 97 -9.67 -4.03 -10.72
CA MET A 97 -11.13 -4.13 -10.87
C MET A 97 -11.60 -4.19 -12.33
N ASN A 98 -10.84 -4.83 -13.21
CA ASN A 98 -11.08 -4.86 -14.66
C ASN A 98 -11.20 -3.47 -15.32
N LYS A 99 -10.69 -2.40 -14.71
CA LYS A 99 -10.67 -1.06 -15.31
C LYS A 99 -9.55 -0.98 -16.36
N PRO A 100 -9.85 -0.72 -17.64
CA PRO A 100 -8.85 -0.77 -18.73
C PRO A 100 -7.74 0.29 -18.59
N ASP A 101 -8.03 1.38 -17.91
CA ASP A 101 -7.08 2.48 -17.70
C ASP A 101 -6.13 2.25 -16.54
N ARG A 102 -6.32 1.17 -15.76
CA ARG A 102 -5.44 0.81 -14.65
C ARG A 102 -4.47 -0.28 -15.09
N LYS A 103 -3.20 0.06 -15.21
CA LYS A 103 -2.12 -0.87 -15.55
C LYS A 103 -0.98 -0.69 -14.57
N LEU A 104 -0.62 -1.77 -13.88
CA LEU A 104 0.57 -1.79 -13.03
C LEU A 104 1.82 -1.98 -13.91
N ASP A 105 2.88 -1.20 -13.62
CA ASP A 105 4.18 -1.40 -14.25
C ASP A 105 4.84 -2.69 -13.73
N TYR A 106 4.86 -2.84 -12.40
CA TYR A 106 5.48 -3.99 -11.72
C TYR A 106 4.68 -4.40 -10.48
N VAL A 107 4.86 -5.66 -10.09
CA VAL A 107 4.36 -6.22 -8.82
C VAL A 107 5.50 -6.92 -8.11
N PHE A 108 5.77 -6.48 -6.87
CA PHE A 108 6.75 -7.08 -5.98
C PHE A 108 6.01 -7.62 -4.74
N CYS A 109 6.40 -8.79 -4.28
CA CYS A 109 5.83 -9.45 -3.10
C CYS A 109 6.94 -9.89 -2.14
N SER A 110 6.61 -10.60 -1.07
CA SER A 110 7.51 -11.01 0.02
C SER A 110 8.89 -11.52 -0.42
N TYR A 111 8.93 -12.26 -1.53
CA TYR A 111 10.20 -12.75 -2.10
C TYR A 111 11.19 -11.60 -2.38
N HIS A 112 10.69 -10.45 -2.84
CA HIS A 112 11.52 -9.30 -3.22
C HIS A 112 12.07 -8.54 -2.00
N CYS A 113 11.42 -8.64 -0.84
CA CYS A 113 11.88 -8.05 0.41
C CYS A 113 13.16 -8.73 0.93
N LYS A 114 13.43 -9.97 0.49
CA LYS A 114 14.59 -10.77 0.92
C LYS A 114 15.81 -10.66 -0.01
N ILE A 115 15.75 -9.80 -1.02
CA ILE A 115 16.79 -9.75 -2.08
C ILE A 115 18.01 -8.94 -1.67
N THR A 116 17.89 -8.02 -0.73
CA THR A 116 18.96 -7.15 -0.29
C THR A 116 19.29 -7.36 1.17
N ASP A 117 20.59 -7.35 1.51
CA ASP A 117 21.09 -7.35 2.88
C ASP A 117 21.33 -5.92 3.42
N LYS A 118 21.07 -4.90 2.60
CA LYS A 118 21.29 -3.49 2.99
C LYS A 118 20.30 -3.04 4.06
N VAL A 119 19.15 -3.66 4.11
CA VAL A 119 18.06 -3.33 5.02
C VAL A 119 17.81 -4.52 5.93
N LYS A 120 17.76 -4.26 7.23
CA LYS A 120 17.44 -5.30 8.23
C LYS A 120 16.00 -5.78 8.04
N ASN A 121 15.76 -7.04 8.38
CA ASN A 121 14.42 -7.66 8.47
C ASN A 121 13.63 -7.75 7.15
N GLY A 122 14.31 -7.75 6.00
CA GLY A 122 13.64 -7.95 4.72
C GLY A 122 12.68 -6.84 4.31
N THR A 123 12.98 -5.60 4.71
CA THR A 123 12.19 -4.43 4.30
C THR A 123 12.34 -4.13 2.80
N LYS A 124 11.45 -3.31 2.29
CA LYS A 124 11.37 -2.93 0.88
C LYS A 124 12.48 -1.91 0.55
N ASP A 125 13.56 -2.36 -0.11
CA ASP A 125 14.69 -1.49 -0.53
C ASP A 125 14.51 -1.06 -1.99
N LEU A 126 14.04 0.16 -2.21
CA LEU A 126 13.83 0.72 -3.55
C LEU A 126 15.10 0.72 -4.41
N SER A 127 16.30 0.71 -3.82
CA SER A 127 17.55 0.72 -4.58
C SER A 127 17.70 -0.50 -5.49
N ILE A 128 17.08 -1.63 -5.15
CA ILE A 128 17.12 -2.82 -6.01
C ILE A 128 16.51 -2.58 -7.40
N LEU A 129 15.58 -1.63 -7.50
CA LEU A 129 14.89 -1.34 -8.77
C LEU A 129 15.86 -0.76 -9.81
N TRP A 130 16.77 0.11 -9.39
CA TRP A 130 17.75 0.72 -10.30
C TRP A 130 19.16 0.13 -10.21
N ASP A 131 19.61 -0.38 -9.04
CA ASP A 131 20.92 -0.96 -8.87
C ASP A 131 21.01 -2.40 -9.37
N LYS A 132 20.00 -3.23 -9.05
CA LYS A 132 19.98 -4.67 -9.34
C LYS A 132 19.17 -4.99 -10.59
N TYR A 133 17.90 -4.59 -10.63
CA TYR A 133 17.01 -4.89 -11.77
C TYR A 133 17.20 -3.94 -12.95
N LYS A 134 17.79 -2.76 -12.72
CA LYS A 134 18.02 -1.72 -13.74
C LYS A 134 16.75 -1.38 -14.51
N LEU A 135 15.64 -1.23 -13.79
CA LEU A 135 14.33 -0.97 -14.40
C LEU A 135 14.34 0.36 -15.15
N PRO A 136 13.95 0.37 -16.43
CA PRO A 136 13.93 1.59 -17.23
C PRO A 136 13.01 2.65 -16.60
N GLY A 137 13.51 3.87 -16.44
CA GLY A 137 12.72 4.98 -15.93
C GLY A 137 12.61 5.06 -14.40
N TYR A 138 13.17 4.09 -13.66
CA TYR A 138 13.20 4.08 -12.19
C TYR A 138 14.55 4.54 -11.66
N ASN A 139 14.54 5.51 -10.75
CA ASN A 139 15.74 6.01 -10.06
C ASN A 139 15.35 6.73 -8.76
N LYS A 140 16.38 7.02 -7.94
CA LYS A 140 16.20 7.65 -6.63
C LYS A 140 15.51 9.03 -6.63
N ASN A 141 15.46 9.72 -7.76
CA ASN A 141 14.92 11.08 -7.85
C ASN A 141 13.45 11.11 -8.30
N ASN A 142 12.93 9.97 -8.78
CA ASN A 142 11.56 9.90 -9.33
C ASN A 142 10.74 8.71 -8.85
N THR A 143 11.24 7.93 -7.89
CA THR A 143 10.57 6.69 -7.44
C THR A 143 10.29 6.80 -5.94
N TYR A 144 9.03 6.60 -5.57
CA TYR A 144 8.55 6.72 -4.20
C TYR A 144 7.72 5.50 -3.84
N ILE A 145 7.73 5.12 -2.56
CA ILE A 145 6.84 4.10 -2.00
C ILE A 145 5.88 4.75 -1.01
N LEU A 146 4.62 4.37 -1.05
CA LEU A 146 3.61 4.63 -0.03
C LEU A 146 3.55 3.40 0.86
N ASP A 147 3.86 3.56 2.15
CA ASP A 147 4.02 2.46 3.09
C ASP A 147 3.72 2.95 4.51
N ASP A 148 3.15 2.12 5.36
CA ASP A 148 2.88 2.43 6.77
C ASP A 148 3.99 1.98 7.71
N TYR A 149 4.93 1.15 7.22
CA TYR A 149 5.96 0.53 8.04
C TYR A 149 7.15 1.47 8.27
N ASP A 150 7.37 1.82 9.54
CA ASP A 150 8.39 2.80 9.95
C ASP A 150 9.80 2.46 9.44
N GLU A 151 10.21 1.18 9.42
CA GLU A 151 11.52 0.78 8.93
C GLU A 151 11.70 1.07 7.44
N VAL A 152 10.64 1.02 6.66
CA VAL A 152 10.69 1.41 5.24
C VAL A 152 10.97 2.91 5.12
N TYR A 153 10.34 3.72 5.98
CA TYR A 153 10.61 5.16 6.03
C TYR A 153 12.02 5.47 6.55
N GLU A 154 12.44 4.87 7.66
CA GLU A 154 13.76 5.11 8.27
C GLU A 154 14.93 4.83 7.32
N THR A 155 14.79 3.80 6.48
CA THR A 155 15.85 3.39 5.55
C THR A 155 15.92 4.24 4.28
N GLN A 156 14.83 4.90 3.90
CA GLN A 156 14.73 5.70 2.67
C GLN A 156 13.77 6.90 2.81
N PRO A 157 14.00 7.81 3.78
CA PRO A 157 13.05 8.88 4.12
C PRO A 157 12.78 9.86 2.96
N HIS A 158 13.70 9.94 2.01
CA HIS A 158 13.53 10.78 0.81
C HIS A 158 12.69 10.13 -0.29
N ASN A 159 12.37 8.84 -0.16
CA ASN A 159 11.65 8.06 -1.15
C ASN A 159 10.43 7.34 -0.56
N CYS A 160 10.16 7.48 0.74
CA CYS A 160 8.98 6.92 1.39
C CYS A 160 7.97 8.02 1.74
N ILE A 161 6.73 7.80 1.33
CA ILE A 161 5.55 8.55 1.76
C ILE A 161 4.96 7.71 2.87
N ILE A 162 5.04 8.19 4.10
CA ILE A 162 4.56 7.44 5.25
C ILE A 162 3.03 7.49 5.32
N ALA A 163 2.41 6.34 5.50
CA ALA A 163 0.97 6.22 5.75
C ALA A 163 0.72 6.01 7.24
N GLU A 164 -0.35 6.62 7.76
CA GLU A 164 -0.89 6.19 9.04
C GLU A 164 -1.48 4.78 8.86
N PRO A 165 -1.14 3.80 9.71
CA PRO A 165 -1.69 2.45 9.60
C PRO A 165 -3.21 2.46 9.63
N PHE A 166 -3.84 1.73 8.72
CA PHE A 166 -5.29 1.60 8.61
C PHE A 166 -5.74 0.24 9.10
N TYR A 167 -6.51 0.25 10.17
CA TYR A 167 -7.16 -0.95 10.73
C TYR A 167 -8.67 -0.78 10.66
N PHE A 168 -9.35 -1.70 10.00
CA PHE A 168 -10.81 -1.71 9.91
C PHE A 168 -11.47 -1.73 11.28
N THR A 169 -10.93 -2.50 12.24
CA THR A 169 -11.45 -2.68 13.59
C THR A 169 -11.39 -1.41 14.44
N HIS A 170 -10.49 -0.46 14.14
CA HIS A 170 -10.33 0.77 14.91
C HIS A 170 -11.59 1.63 14.86
N GLU A 171 -11.96 2.24 16.00
CA GLU A 171 -13.09 3.16 16.10
C GLU A 171 -12.92 4.34 15.12
N GLY A 172 -13.97 4.65 14.36
CA GLY A 172 -13.95 5.75 13.40
C GLY A 172 -13.22 5.50 12.09
N SER A 173 -12.71 4.26 11.86
CA SER A 173 -11.98 3.91 10.63
C SER A 173 -12.77 4.15 9.34
N GLU A 174 -14.11 4.09 9.41
CA GLU A 174 -15.02 4.42 8.31
C GLU A 174 -14.95 5.91 7.89
N ASN A 175 -14.43 6.76 8.75
CA ASN A 175 -14.25 8.20 8.50
C ASN A 175 -12.80 8.56 8.11
N ASP A 176 -11.94 7.56 7.86
CA ASP A 176 -10.56 7.81 7.44
C ASP A 176 -10.50 8.71 6.20
N GLN A 177 -9.66 9.74 6.26
CA GLN A 177 -9.50 10.73 5.19
C GLN A 177 -8.09 10.75 4.59
N PHE A 178 -7.21 9.83 5.00
CA PHE A 178 -5.80 9.83 4.62
C PHE A 178 -5.62 9.86 3.10
N LEU A 179 -6.26 8.94 2.36
CA LEU A 179 -6.11 8.87 0.90
C LEU A 179 -6.63 10.13 0.19
N GLY A 180 -7.69 10.74 0.72
CA GLY A 180 -8.20 12.02 0.23
C GLY A 180 -7.24 13.19 0.45
N LYS A 181 -6.65 13.29 1.63
CA LYS A 181 -5.62 14.28 1.97
C LYS A 181 -4.37 14.08 1.11
N LEU A 182 -3.89 12.84 0.99
CA LEU A 182 -2.73 12.48 0.16
C LEU A 182 -2.96 12.83 -1.32
N THR A 183 -4.16 12.54 -1.86
CA THR A 183 -4.54 12.95 -3.22
C THR A 183 -4.36 14.45 -3.42
N ASN A 184 -4.78 15.26 -2.45
CA ASN A 184 -4.65 16.72 -2.54
C ASN A 184 -3.20 17.19 -2.44
N LYS A 185 -2.38 16.54 -1.61
CA LYS A 185 -0.93 16.79 -1.52
C LYS A 185 -0.24 16.45 -2.87
N LEU A 186 -0.55 15.29 -3.46
CA LEU A 186 -0.01 14.86 -4.75
C LEU A 186 -0.42 15.79 -5.91
N LYS A 187 -1.64 16.31 -5.93
CA LYS A 187 -2.08 17.33 -6.90
C LYS A 187 -1.26 18.62 -6.80
N LYS A 188 -0.99 19.08 -5.57
CA LYS A 188 -0.14 20.26 -5.34
C LYS A 188 1.29 20.02 -5.81
N LEU A 189 1.84 18.84 -5.51
CA LEU A 189 3.16 18.42 -5.94
C LEU A 189 3.29 18.45 -7.48
N LYS A 190 2.35 17.83 -8.19
CA LYS A 190 2.36 17.81 -9.65
C LYS A 190 2.37 19.23 -10.25
N LYS A 191 1.63 20.17 -9.64
CA LYS A 191 1.65 21.58 -10.07
C LYS A 191 2.99 22.26 -9.84
N ARG A 192 3.71 21.94 -8.75
CA ARG A 192 5.04 22.50 -8.46
C ARG A 192 6.09 21.97 -9.42
N MET A 193 6.10 20.65 -9.66
CA MET A 193 7.04 20.04 -10.62
C MET A 193 6.89 20.59 -12.03
N SER A 194 5.67 20.92 -12.47
CA SER A 194 5.44 21.57 -13.76
C SER A 194 6.02 23.00 -13.84
N ARG A 195 6.45 23.59 -12.69
CA ARG A 195 7.04 24.93 -12.59
C ARG A 195 8.54 24.92 -12.29
N ASN A 196 9.21 23.75 -12.40
CA ASN A 196 10.65 23.56 -12.08
C ASN A 196 11.02 23.94 -10.63
N ASP A 197 10.11 23.75 -9.69
CA ASP A 197 10.38 23.93 -8.25
C ASP A 197 10.85 22.59 -7.69
N ASP A 198 12.15 22.51 -7.34
CA ASP A 198 12.85 21.27 -6.94
C ASP A 198 12.79 20.97 -5.44
N GLY A 199 11.78 21.49 -4.73
CA GLY A 199 11.56 21.19 -3.33
C GLY A 199 11.45 19.68 -3.05
N SER A 200 12.00 19.20 -1.92
CA SER A 200 11.95 17.79 -1.52
C SER A 200 10.49 17.28 -1.53
N ILE A 201 10.24 16.30 -2.38
CA ILE A 201 8.90 15.74 -2.62
C ILE A 201 8.33 15.12 -1.35
N THR A 202 9.13 14.31 -0.67
CA THR A 202 8.71 13.60 0.55
C THR A 202 8.47 14.56 1.72
N LYS A 203 9.23 15.65 1.81
CA LYS A 203 8.99 16.67 2.81
C LYS A 203 7.58 17.26 2.68
N ILE A 204 7.13 17.54 1.45
CA ILE A 204 5.80 18.09 1.19
C ILE A 204 4.69 17.06 1.45
N LEU A 205 4.97 15.77 1.23
CA LEU A 205 3.99 14.70 1.36
C LEU A 205 3.85 14.21 2.81
N ASN A 206 4.92 14.28 3.60
CA ASN A 206 4.95 13.82 5.00
C ASN A 206 4.74 14.94 6.03
N GLU A 207 4.69 16.22 5.62
CA GLU A 207 4.26 17.33 6.50
C GLU A 207 2.72 17.38 6.59
N ASP A 208 2.18 17.60 7.80
CA ASP A 208 0.75 17.73 8.11
C ASP A 208 0.03 18.92 7.41
#